data_3ac770ee2a52f94b633baa62070a1d2b
#
_entry.id   3ac770ee2a52f94b633baa62070a1d2b
#
_cell.length_a   1.000
_cell.length_b   1.000
_cell.length_c   1.000
_cell.angle_alpha   90.00
_cell.angle_beta   90.00
_cell.angle_gamma   90.00
#
_symmetry.space_group_name_H-M   'P 1'
#
loop_
_entity.id
_entity.type
_entity.pdbx_description
1 polymer ?
#
loop_
_entity_poly.entity_id
_entity_poly.type
_entity_poly.pdbx_seq_one_letter_code
_entity_poly.pdbx_strand_id
1 'polypeptide(L)'
;MKLTNNKILITGGASGIGLAMAERFIQENNTVIICGRRDSALEEAKEKLPSVITKQCDLTLEADRSALFEWVAKEHSDLNVLVNNAGVQQWMNISDDDFFSKASQEIKTNIEVPLQLTWQFLKLPALDTILNVTSGLAFVPFTKVPVYSATKAFFHSFTLSLRELVKSKNIEVIEVIPPALNTDLGGIGLHDHAPPVSDFISAIFAQLEEGKVELTFGFTETVSQAGQEVFKPIFSRLNQG
;
A
#
# COMPACT_ATOMS: atom_id res chain seq x y z
N MET A 1 2.36 -16.37 2.49
CA MET A 1 3.78 -16.07 2.81
C MET A 1 4.16 -16.60 4.18
N LYS A 2 5.46 -16.85 4.45
CA LYS A 2 5.95 -17.05 5.82
C LYS A 2 5.99 -15.70 6.54
N LEU A 3 5.65 -15.67 7.83
CA LEU A 3 5.64 -14.40 8.58
C LEU A 3 6.99 -14.04 9.21
N THR A 4 7.96 -14.96 9.23
CA THR A 4 9.25 -14.79 9.88
C THR A 4 10.41 -14.99 8.93
N ASN A 5 11.57 -14.39 9.27
CA ASN A 5 12.84 -14.55 8.54
C ASN A 5 12.79 -14.04 7.08
N ASN A 6 11.97 -13.04 6.81
CA ASN A 6 11.95 -12.34 5.53
C ASN A 6 12.84 -11.10 5.57
N LYS A 7 13.25 -10.64 4.40
CA LYS A 7 13.76 -9.31 4.16
C LYS A 7 12.75 -8.55 3.30
N ILE A 8 12.19 -7.50 3.86
CA ILE A 8 10.98 -6.82 3.36
C ILE A 8 11.30 -5.38 3.01
N LEU A 9 10.93 -4.92 1.82
CA LEU A 9 10.90 -3.49 1.49
C LEU A 9 9.45 -2.99 1.56
N ILE A 10 9.21 -1.94 2.35
CA ILE A 10 7.91 -1.26 2.47
C ILE A 10 8.04 0.15 1.90
N THR A 11 7.34 0.42 0.80
CA THR A 11 7.26 1.78 0.25
C THR A 11 6.32 2.65 1.08
N GLY A 12 6.69 3.91 1.34
CA GLY A 12 5.92 4.78 2.23
C GLY A 12 5.86 4.26 3.67
N GLY A 13 6.92 3.59 4.11
CA GLY A 13 6.98 2.92 5.42
C GLY A 13 7.25 3.84 6.62
N ALA A 14 7.39 5.16 6.41
CA ALA A 14 7.72 6.08 7.51
C ALA A 14 6.51 6.60 8.30
N SER A 15 5.27 6.27 7.91
CA SER A 15 4.06 6.72 8.59
C SER A 15 2.86 5.79 8.32
N GLY A 16 1.78 5.99 9.06
CA GLY A 16 0.47 5.34 8.85
C GLY A 16 0.56 3.81 8.78
N ILE A 17 -0.14 3.22 7.83
CA ILE A 17 -0.21 1.76 7.63
C ILE A 17 1.18 1.17 7.39
N GLY A 18 2.01 1.84 6.57
CA GLY A 18 3.35 1.35 6.24
C GLY A 18 4.27 1.23 7.46
N LEU A 19 4.25 2.21 8.36
CA LEU A 19 5.02 2.18 9.60
C LEU A 19 4.51 1.08 10.55
N ALA A 20 3.20 0.96 10.69
CA ALA A 20 2.60 -0.06 11.54
C ALA A 20 2.85 -1.49 11.02
N MET A 21 2.84 -1.69 9.69
CA MET A 21 3.28 -2.95 9.08
C MET A 21 4.77 -3.22 9.35
N ALA A 22 5.62 -2.18 9.24
CA ALA A 22 7.06 -2.31 9.52
C ALA A 22 7.31 -2.75 10.96
N GLU A 23 6.63 -2.11 11.92
CA GLU A 23 6.70 -2.48 13.34
C GLU A 23 6.30 -3.93 13.56
N ARG A 24 5.14 -4.35 13.04
CA ARG A 24 4.66 -5.72 13.23
C ARG A 24 5.58 -6.74 12.55
N PHE A 25 6.08 -6.49 11.35
CA PHE A 25 7.03 -7.40 10.70
C PHE A 25 8.34 -7.53 11.48
N ILE A 26 8.84 -6.44 12.09
CA ILE A 26 10.02 -6.50 12.96
C ILE A 26 9.73 -7.38 14.18
N GLN A 27 8.55 -7.25 14.81
CA GLN A 27 8.14 -8.09 15.95
C GLN A 27 8.07 -9.58 15.59
N GLU A 28 7.77 -9.90 14.31
CA GLU A 28 7.79 -11.26 13.76
C GLU A 28 9.19 -11.70 13.26
N ASN A 29 10.26 -11.08 13.74
CA ASN A 29 11.65 -11.41 13.41
C ASN A 29 12.00 -11.29 11.90
N ASN A 30 11.50 -10.28 11.23
CA ASN A 30 11.88 -9.95 9.87
C ASN A 30 12.88 -8.78 9.84
N THR A 31 13.71 -8.73 8.81
CA THR A 31 14.51 -7.54 8.46
C THR A 31 13.65 -6.63 7.59
N VAL A 32 13.43 -5.40 8.05
CA VAL A 32 12.55 -4.46 7.34
C VAL A 32 13.34 -3.26 6.85
N ILE A 33 13.15 -2.96 5.58
CA ILE A 33 13.61 -1.75 4.89
C ILE A 33 12.38 -0.89 4.64
N ILE A 34 12.44 0.38 5.00
CA ILE A 34 11.42 1.36 4.63
C ILE A 34 12.01 2.42 3.72
N CYS A 35 11.24 2.89 2.74
CA CYS A 35 11.63 4.05 1.96
C CYS A 35 10.56 5.13 1.98
N GLY A 36 11.00 6.38 1.84
CA GLY A 36 10.14 7.54 1.83
C GLY A 36 10.88 8.79 1.41
N ARG A 37 10.13 9.84 1.06
CA ARG A 37 10.67 11.09 0.56
C ARG A 37 11.25 11.99 1.65
N ARG A 38 10.56 12.05 2.81
CA ARG A 38 10.90 12.95 3.92
C ARG A 38 11.93 12.31 4.83
N ASP A 39 13.11 12.91 4.89
CA ASP A 39 14.21 12.44 5.74
C ASP A 39 13.81 12.48 7.23
N SER A 40 13.22 13.60 7.68
CA SER A 40 12.74 13.71 9.08
C SER A 40 11.77 12.61 9.49
N ALA A 41 10.85 12.19 8.61
CA ALA A 41 9.93 11.10 8.91
C ALA A 41 10.62 9.72 8.94
N LEU A 42 11.70 9.54 8.17
CA LEU A 42 12.52 8.34 8.22
C LEU A 42 13.34 8.28 9.52
N GLU A 43 13.88 9.42 9.97
CA GLU A 43 14.56 9.52 11.26
C GLU A 43 13.61 9.24 12.43
N GLU A 44 12.42 9.84 12.45
CA GLU A 44 11.40 9.55 13.46
C GLU A 44 11.00 8.06 13.48
N ALA A 45 10.87 7.44 12.30
CA ALA A 45 10.60 6.02 12.19
C ALA A 45 11.77 5.18 12.73
N LYS A 46 13.01 5.60 12.49
CA LYS A 46 14.23 4.96 13.00
C LYS A 46 14.36 5.05 14.52
N GLU A 47 13.96 6.19 15.10
CA GLU A 47 13.90 6.33 16.56
C GLU A 47 12.88 5.38 17.21
N LYS A 48 11.71 5.22 16.58
CA LYS A 48 10.65 4.30 17.04
C LYS A 48 11.02 2.83 16.83
N LEU A 49 11.67 2.52 15.73
CA LEU A 49 12.02 1.16 15.29
C LEU A 49 13.54 1.07 15.02
N PRO A 50 14.39 0.94 16.07
CA PRO A 50 15.85 1.04 15.92
C PRO A 50 16.48 0.01 14.96
N SER A 51 15.83 -1.13 14.72
CA SER A 51 16.28 -2.17 13.79
C SER A 51 15.88 -1.92 12.34
N VAL A 52 15.00 -0.96 12.06
CA VAL A 52 14.56 -0.67 10.68
C VAL A 52 15.71 -0.07 9.86
N ILE A 53 15.81 -0.48 8.61
CA ILE A 53 16.72 0.10 7.63
C ILE A 53 15.93 1.17 6.86
N THR A 54 16.45 2.39 6.82
CA THR A 54 15.81 3.51 6.13
C THR A 54 16.51 3.82 4.81
N LYS A 55 15.74 4.19 3.79
CA LYS A 55 16.26 4.68 2.50
C LYS A 55 15.47 5.89 2.03
N GLN A 56 16.10 7.04 1.95
CA GLN A 56 15.47 8.19 1.34
C GLN A 56 15.30 7.96 -0.17
N CYS A 57 14.09 8.21 -0.67
CA CYS A 57 13.73 7.99 -2.06
C CYS A 57 12.44 8.77 -2.38
N ASP A 58 12.47 9.65 -3.36
CA ASP A 58 11.26 10.22 -3.95
C ASP A 58 10.74 9.30 -5.05
N LEU A 59 9.80 8.46 -4.71
CA LEU A 59 9.22 7.49 -5.64
C LEU A 59 8.54 8.12 -6.86
N THR A 60 8.25 9.43 -6.85
CA THR A 60 7.72 10.12 -8.03
C THR A 60 8.78 10.36 -9.12
N LEU A 61 10.07 10.23 -8.78
CA LEU A 61 11.19 10.35 -9.69
C LEU A 61 11.63 8.96 -10.19
N GLU A 62 11.66 8.78 -11.49
CA GLU A 62 12.06 7.51 -12.10
C GLU A 62 13.52 7.13 -11.75
N ALA A 63 14.40 8.11 -11.73
CA ALA A 63 15.79 7.91 -11.36
C ALA A 63 15.94 7.38 -9.93
N ASP A 64 15.14 7.91 -8.99
CA ASP A 64 15.16 7.46 -7.59
C ASP A 64 14.63 6.03 -7.45
N ARG A 65 13.57 5.66 -8.18
CA ARG A 65 13.06 4.28 -8.21
C ARG A 65 14.11 3.30 -8.74
N SER A 66 14.81 3.69 -9.80
CA SER A 66 15.90 2.88 -10.37
C SER A 66 17.08 2.76 -9.41
N ALA A 67 17.49 3.85 -8.77
CA ALA A 67 18.54 3.84 -7.76
C ALA A 67 18.16 3.01 -6.52
N LEU A 68 16.88 3.04 -6.09
CA LEU A 68 16.38 2.18 -5.02
C LEU A 68 16.51 0.70 -5.39
N PHE A 69 16.10 0.32 -6.60
CA PHE A 69 16.22 -1.05 -7.07
C PHE A 69 17.68 -1.51 -7.15
N GLU A 70 18.57 -0.70 -7.73
CA GLU A 70 20.00 -1.00 -7.84
C GLU A 70 20.67 -1.17 -6.47
N TRP A 71 20.32 -0.28 -5.53
CA TRP A 71 20.81 -0.38 -4.16
C TRP A 71 20.34 -1.67 -3.48
N VAL A 72 19.05 -2.03 -3.62
CA VAL A 72 18.53 -3.29 -3.07
C VAL A 72 19.19 -4.49 -3.73
N ALA A 73 19.31 -4.51 -5.06
CA ALA A 73 19.93 -5.61 -5.78
C ALA A 73 21.40 -5.83 -5.39
N LYS A 74 22.11 -4.76 -5.01
CA LYS A 74 23.51 -4.81 -4.60
C LYS A 74 23.72 -5.16 -3.12
N GLU A 75 23.00 -4.47 -2.23
CA GLU A 75 23.26 -4.54 -0.78
C GLU A 75 22.27 -5.49 -0.04
N HIS A 76 21.14 -5.81 -0.66
CA HIS A 76 20.05 -6.61 -0.09
C HIS A 76 19.48 -7.61 -1.10
N SER A 77 20.36 -8.29 -1.84
CA SER A 77 19.98 -9.23 -2.92
C SER A 77 19.12 -10.42 -2.45
N ASP A 78 19.08 -10.65 -1.15
CA ASP A 78 18.24 -11.63 -0.46
C ASP A 78 16.84 -11.09 -0.10
N LEU A 79 16.47 -9.86 -0.54
CA LEU A 79 15.13 -9.31 -0.35
C LEU A 79 14.11 -10.21 -1.06
N ASN A 80 13.14 -10.71 -0.28
CA ASN A 80 12.14 -11.64 -0.77
C ASN A 80 10.71 -11.10 -0.73
N VAL A 81 10.46 -9.96 -0.06
CA VAL A 81 9.11 -9.38 0.03
C VAL A 81 9.12 -7.91 -0.39
N LEU A 82 8.25 -7.56 -1.33
CA LEU A 82 7.96 -6.18 -1.72
C LEU A 82 6.57 -5.77 -1.24
N VAL A 83 6.47 -4.68 -0.47
CA VAL A 83 5.20 -4.09 -0.05
C VAL A 83 4.99 -2.75 -0.77
N ASN A 84 4.12 -2.73 -1.76
CA ASN A 84 3.66 -1.55 -2.46
C ASN A 84 2.58 -0.85 -1.62
N ASN A 85 3.00 -0.02 -0.66
CA ASN A 85 2.11 0.70 0.25
C ASN A 85 2.05 2.20 -0.04
N ALA A 86 3.10 2.80 -0.60
CA ALA A 86 3.13 4.23 -0.89
C ALA A 86 1.90 4.67 -1.70
N GLY A 87 1.23 5.71 -1.24
CA GLY A 87 0.07 6.27 -1.90
C GLY A 87 -0.27 7.66 -1.37
N VAL A 88 -0.93 8.44 -2.19
CA VAL A 88 -1.44 9.77 -1.85
C VAL A 88 -2.93 9.85 -2.16
N GLN A 89 -3.63 10.64 -1.39
CA GLN A 89 -5.06 10.94 -1.56
C GLN A 89 -5.27 12.44 -1.48
N GLN A 90 -6.01 13.01 -2.39
CA GLN A 90 -6.33 14.44 -2.41
C GLN A 90 -7.82 14.65 -2.61
N TRP A 91 -8.39 15.54 -1.82
CA TRP A 91 -9.75 16.00 -2.02
C TRP A 91 -9.77 16.93 -3.25
N MET A 92 -10.68 16.66 -4.18
CA MET A 92 -10.77 17.43 -5.42
C MET A 92 -12.17 17.42 -5.99
N ASN A 93 -12.54 18.50 -6.65
CA ASN A 93 -13.73 18.58 -7.48
C ASN A 93 -13.31 18.72 -8.95
N ILE A 94 -14.06 18.13 -9.87
CA ILE A 94 -13.75 18.17 -11.30
C ILE A 94 -13.73 19.59 -11.88
N SER A 95 -14.39 20.53 -11.21
CA SER A 95 -14.40 21.95 -11.59
C SER A 95 -13.27 22.78 -10.99
N ASP A 96 -12.42 22.20 -10.11
CA ASP A 96 -11.30 22.92 -9.51
C ASP A 96 -10.20 23.19 -10.54
N ASP A 97 -9.61 24.37 -10.51
CA ASP A 97 -8.52 24.76 -11.44
C ASP A 97 -7.28 23.85 -11.32
N ASP A 98 -7.06 23.28 -10.13
CA ASP A 98 -5.93 22.40 -9.84
C ASP A 98 -6.27 20.89 -9.96
N PHE A 99 -7.50 20.56 -10.40
CA PHE A 99 -7.97 19.17 -10.53
C PHE A 99 -7.00 18.28 -11.30
N PHE A 100 -6.59 18.71 -12.50
CA PHE A 100 -5.70 17.88 -13.33
C PHE A 100 -4.30 17.72 -12.72
N SER A 101 -3.78 18.74 -12.05
CA SER A 101 -2.50 18.68 -11.36
C SER A 101 -2.54 17.66 -10.20
N LYS A 102 -3.58 17.71 -9.37
CA LYS A 102 -3.80 16.75 -8.28
C LYS A 102 -3.99 15.33 -8.81
N ALA A 103 -4.82 15.17 -9.85
CA ALA A 103 -5.06 13.90 -10.52
C ALA A 103 -3.76 13.26 -11.04
N SER A 104 -2.91 14.05 -11.70
CA SER A 104 -1.62 13.59 -12.21
C SER A 104 -0.68 13.12 -11.12
N GLN A 105 -0.66 13.80 -9.96
CA GLN A 105 0.15 13.38 -8.82
C GLN A 105 -0.34 12.05 -8.22
N GLU A 106 -1.65 11.85 -8.11
CA GLU A 106 -2.23 10.59 -7.64
C GLU A 106 -1.94 9.44 -8.62
N ILE A 107 -2.14 9.65 -9.92
CA ILE A 107 -1.85 8.65 -10.95
C ILE A 107 -0.37 8.27 -10.89
N LYS A 108 0.52 9.25 -10.82
CA LYS A 108 1.95 9.00 -10.76
C LYS A 108 2.33 8.16 -9.54
N THR A 109 1.86 8.55 -8.36
CA THR A 109 2.23 7.88 -7.11
C THR A 109 1.52 6.54 -6.93
N ASN A 110 0.22 6.48 -7.24
CA ASN A 110 -0.60 5.31 -6.92
C ASN A 110 -0.62 4.25 -8.05
N ILE A 111 -0.21 4.62 -9.27
CA ILE A 111 -0.22 3.72 -10.43
C ILE A 111 1.19 3.49 -10.98
N GLU A 112 1.88 4.55 -11.45
CA GLU A 112 3.17 4.39 -12.13
C GLU A 112 4.24 3.82 -11.18
N VAL A 113 4.29 4.30 -9.94
CA VAL A 113 5.27 3.85 -8.94
C VAL A 113 5.17 2.34 -8.69
N PRO A 114 4.03 1.79 -8.24
CA PRO A 114 3.96 0.36 -7.94
C PRO A 114 4.10 -0.52 -9.20
N LEU A 115 3.69 -0.06 -10.38
CA LEU A 115 3.93 -0.78 -11.63
C LEU A 115 5.43 -0.92 -11.92
N GLN A 116 6.18 0.20 -11.87
CA GLN A 116 7.61 0.16 -12.16
C GLN A 116 8.38 -0.63 -11.10
N LEU A 117 8.08 -0.43 -9.81
CA LEU A 117 8.74 -1.20 -8.75
C LEU A 117 8.46 -2.69 -8.89
N THR A 118 7.21 -3.08 -9.12
CA THR A 118 6.85 -4.49 -9.36
C THR A 118 7.66 -5.06 -10.52
N TRP A 119 7.70 -4.37 -11.67
CA TRP A 119 8.45 -4.81 -12.84
C TRP A 119 9.96 -4.93 -12.58
N GLN A 120 10.55 -3.99 -11.83
CA GLN A 120 11.98 -4.04 -11.48
C GLN A 120 12.27 -5.18 -10.48
N PHE A 121 11.49 -5.26 -9.40
CA PHE A 121 11.73 -6.22 -8.32
C PHE A 121 11.46 -7.68 -8.74
N LEU A 122 10.61 -7.93 -9.75
CA LEU A 122 10.45 -9.26 -10.35
C LEU A 122 11.74 -9.82 -10.99
N LYS A 123 12.80 -9.02 -11.09
CA LYS A 123 14.13 -9.44 -11.54
C LYS A 123 15.01 -9.95 -10.41
N LEU A 124 14.65 -9.71 -9.14
CA LEU A 124 15.37 -10.24 -7.99
C LEU A 124 15.11 -11.74 -7.86
N PRO A 125 16.15 -12.55 -7.82
CA PRO A 125 16.00 -14.02 -7.77
C PRO A 125 15.37 -14.51 -6.45
N ALA A 126 15.52 -13.74 -5.37
CA ALA A 126 14.98 -14.08 -4.05
C ALA A 126 13.53 -13.67 -3.86
N LEU A 127 12.95 -12.82 -4.74
CA LEU A 127 11.58 -12.32 -4.55
C LEU A 127 10.57 -13.46 -4.63
N ASP A 128 9.82 -13.66 -3.57
CA ASP A 128 8.78 -14.70 -3.47
C ASP A 128 7.40 -14.15 -3.11
N THR A 129 7.33 -12.89 -2.62
CA THR A 129 6.05 -12.31 -2.18
C THR A 129 5.93 -10.84 -2.56
N ILE A 130 4.76 -10.43 -3.04
CA ILE A 130 4.39 -9.04 -3.30
C ILE A 130 3.10 -8.74 -2.55
N LEU A 131 3.11 -7.73 -1.66
CA LEU A 131 1.92 -7.19 -1.02
C LEU A 131 1.55 -5.87 -1.67
N ASN A 132 0.32 -5.76 -2.17
CA ASN A 132 -0.22 -4.55 -2.78
C ASN A 132 -1.29 -3.94 -1.88
N VAL A 133 -1.07 -2.71 -1.39
CA VAL A 133 -2.04 -2.00 -0.55
C VAL A 133 -3.00 -1.22 -1.43
N THR A 134 -4.21 -1.75 -1.59
CA THR A 134 -5.31 -1.14 -2.34
C THR A 134 -6.20 -0.27 -1.42
N SER A 135 -7.50 -0.42 -1.45
CA SER A 135 -8.47 0.28 -0.57
C SER A 135 -9.88 -0.28 -0.77
N GLY A 136 -10.74 -0.15 0.22
CA GLY A 136 -12.18 -0.34 0.05
C GLY A 136 -12.79 0.56 -1.02
N LEU A 137 -12.17 1.73 -1.29
CA LEU A 137 -12.61 2.65 -2.35
C LEU A 137 -12.28 2.13 -3.76
N ALA A 138 -11.53 1.04 -3.89
CA ALA A 138 -11.40 0.31 -5.16
C ALA A 138 -12.73 -0.35 -5.61
N PHE A 139 -13.58 -0.70 -4.65
CA PHE A 139 -14.85 -1.40 -4.87
C PHE A 139 -16.05 -0.44 -4.88
N VAL A 140 -16.06 0.55 -3.99
CA VAL A 140 -17.11 1.56 -3.92
C VAL A 140 -16.46 2.95 -3.87
N PRO A 141 -16.47 3.72 -4.99
CA PRO A 141 -15.76 4.99 -5.05
C PRO A 141 -16.42 6.07 -4.21
N PHE A 142 -15.58 6.96 -3.66
CA PHE A 142 -16.00 8.16 -2.94
C PHE A 142 -15.78 9.40 -3.80
N THR A 143 -16.84 10.18 -4.06
CA THR A 143 -16.82 11.26 -5.04
C THR A 143 -15.97 12.47 -4.65
N LYS A 144 -15.62 12.63 -3.36
CA LYS A 144 -14.70 13.69 -2.89
C LYS A 144 -13.23 13.38 -3.16
N VAL A 145 -12.91 12.10 -3.45
CA VAL A 145 -11.57 11.61 -3.85
C VAL A 145 -11.66 10.71 -5.09
N PRO A 146 -12.20 11.24 -6.21
CA PRO A 146 -12.60 10.42 -7.35
C PRO A 146 -11.43 9.75 -8.04
N VAL A 147 -10.31 10.46 -8.18
CA VAL A 147 -9.11 9.92 -8.83
C VAL A 147 -8.42 8.90 -7.93
N TYR A 148 -8.32 9.16 -6.63
CA TYR A 148 -7.82 8.16 -5.68
C TYR A 148 -8.60 6.84 -5.78
N SER A 149 -9.93 6.91 -5.73
CA SER A 149 -10.79 5.71 -5.87
C SER A 149 -10.51 4.97 -7.18
N ALA A 150 -10.38 5.71 -8.30
CA ALA A 150 -10.04 5.15 -9.60
C ALA A 150 -8.64 4.52 -9.62
N THR A 151 -7.61 5.15 -8.99
CA THR A 151 -6.27 4.58 -8.90
C THR A 151 -6.25 3.28 -8.10
N LYS A 152 -7.06 3.19 -7.03
CA LYS A 152 -7.17 1.98 -6.21
C LYS A 152 -7.94 0.87 -6.92
N ALA A 153 -8.96 1.20 -7.73
CA ALA A 153 -9.64 0.24 -8.60
C ALA A 153 -8.70 -0.30 -9.68
N PHE A 154 -7.88 0.57 -10.31
CA PHE A 154 -6.81 0.14 -11.21
C PHE A 154 -5.86 -0.84 -10.52
N PHE A 155 -5.40 -0.51 -9.31
CA PHE A 155 -4.41 -1.31 -8.61
C PHE A 155 -4.98 -2.65 -8.13
N HIS A 156 -6.25 -2.70 -7.73
CA HIS A 156 -6.98 -3.94 -7.49
C HIS A 156 -6.99 -4.83 -8.74
N SER A 157 -7.45 -4.31 -9.88
CA SER A 157 -7.50 -5.06 -11.13
C SER A 157 -6.11 -5.55 -11.59
N PHE A 158 -5.08 -4.70 -11.43
CA PHE A 158 -3.70 -5.10 -11.71
C PHE A 158 -3.22 -6.21 -10.76
N THR A 159 -3.56 -6.14 -9.47
CA THR A 159 -3.18 -7.16 -8.47
C THR A 159 -3.74 -8.53 -8.82
N LEU A 160 -5.00 -8.60 -9.25
CA LEU A 160 -5.61 -9.85 -9.71
C LEU A 160 -4.87 -10.42 -10.94
N SER A 161 -4.58 -9.57 -11.91
CA SER A 161 -3.85 -9.95 -13.12
C SER A 161 -2.41 -10.39 -12.80
N LEU A 162 -1.72 -9.64 -11.93
CA LEU A 162 -0.35 -9.96 -11.52
C LEU A 162 -0.28 -11.34 -10.84
N ARG A 163 -1.23 -11.66 -9.97
CA ARG A 163 -1.31 -12.96 -9.28
C ARG A 163 -1.27 -14.13 -10.28
N GLU A 164 -2.01 -14.04 -11.36
CA GLU A 164 -2.02 -15.09 -12.39
C GLU A 164 -0.73 -15.06 -13.25
N LEU A 165 -0.23 -13.87 -13.60
CA LEU A 165 0.97 -13.72 -14.45
C LEU A 165 2.25 -14.28 -13.79
N VAL A 166 2.36 -14.19 -12.46
CA VAL A 166 3.57 -14.64 -11.74
C VAL A 166 3.43 -16.03 -11.09
N LYS A 167 2.28 -16.67 -11.23
CA LYS A 167 1.99 -17.98 -10.65
C LYS A 167 3.04 -19.05 -11.00
N SER A 168 3.49 -19.07 -12.26
CA SER A 168 4.53 -20.01 -12.71
C SER A 168 5.90 -19.75 -12.10
N LYS A 169 6.11 -18.57 -11.51
CA LYS A 169 7.35 -18.19 -10.81
C LYS A 169 7.30 -18.51 -9.33
N ASN A 170 6.19 -19.07 -8.82
CA ASN A 170 5.94 -19.30 -7.40
C ASN A 170 6.03 -18.03 -6.55
N ILE A 171 5.68 -16.87 -7.12
CA ILE A 171 5.59 -15.60 -6.41
C ILE A 171 4.15 -15.43 -5.92
N GLU A 172 3.99 -15.27 -4.62
CA GLU A 172 2.69 -15.01 -4.00
C GLU A 172 2.33 -13.52 -4.12
N VAL A 173 1.11 -13.21 -4.53
CA VAL A 173 0.61 -11.83 -4.61
C VAL A 173 -0.58 -11.66 -3.68
N ILE A 174 -0.37 -10.84 -2.65
CA ILE A 174 -1.33 -10.59 -1.57
C ILE A 174 -1.88 -9.17 -1.74
N GLU A 175 -3.20 -9.03 -1.64
CA GLU A 175 -3.88 -7.75 -1.63
C GLU A 175 -4.24 -7.35 -0.20
N VAL A 176 -3.80 -6.18 0.23
CA VAL A 176 -4.18 -5.57 1.50
C VAL A 176 -5.21 -4.50 1.20
N ILE A 177 -6.43 -4.64 1.75
CA ILE A 177 -7.60 -3.81 1.42
C ILE A 177 -8.05 -3.01 2.66
N PRO A 178 -7.40 -1.89 3.00
CA PRO A 178 -7.78 -1.10 4.17
C PRO A 178 -9.08 -0.35 3.94
N PRO A 179 -9.91 -0.19 5.00
CA PRO A 179 -10.94 0.85 5.06
C PRO A 179 -10.30 2.23 5.34
N ALA A 180 -11.11 3.25 5.62
CA ALA A 180 -10.62 4.45 6.29
C ALA A 180 -10.09 4.07 7.68
N LEU A 181 -8.87 4.51 7.99
CA LEU A 181 -8.18 4.28 9.26
C LEU A 181 -7.67 5.60 9.82
N ASN A 182 -7.48 5.69 11.13
CA ASN A 182 -6.93 6.88 11.79
C ASN A 182 -5.46 7.09 11.34
N THR A 183 -5.30 7.84 10.27
CA THR A 183 -4.02 8.23 9.65
C THR A 183 -4.15 9.62 9.06
N ASP A 184 -3.03 10.26 8.76
CA ASP A 184 -2.97 11.57 8.08
C ASP A 184 -3.11 11.47 6.55
N LEU A 185 -3.60 10.36 6.01
CA LEU A 185 -3.80 10.21 4.58
C LEU A 185 -4.82 11.24 4.06
N GLY A 186 -4.39 12.08 3.12
CA GLY A 186 -5.22 13.16 2.58
C GLY A 186 -5.23 14.44 3.41
N GLY A 187 -4.79 14.41 4.67
CA GLY A 187 -4.68 15.56 5.56
C GLY A 187 -4.81 15.21 7.03
N ILE A 188 -4.14 15.98 7.88
CA ILE A 188 -4.16 15.79 9.34
C ILE A 188 -5.60 15.96 9.86
N GLY A 189 -6.03 15.02 10.70
CA GLY A 189 -7.33 15.06 11.39
C GLY A 189 -8.53 14.62 10.56
N LEU A 190 -8.37 14.35 9.27
CA LEU A 190 -9.47 13.91 8.41
C LEU A 190 -10.08 12.56 8.84
N HIS A 191 -9.28 11.73 9.47
CA HIS A 191 -9.65 10.36 9.81
C HIS A 191 -9.59 10.06 11.33
N ASP A 192 -9.62 11.08 12.19
CA ASP A 192 -9.52 10.91 13.65
C ASP A 192 -10.63 10.04 14.25
N HIS A 193 -11.78 9.99 13.59
CA HIS A 193 -12.94 9.16 13.99
C HIS A 193 -12.89 7.72 13.45
N ALA A 194 -11.92 7.43 12.58
CA ALA A 194 -11.78 6.10 11.99
C ALA A 194 -11.09 5.11 12.94
N PRO A 195 -11.23 3.79 12.73
CA PRO A 195 -10.58 2.78 13.55
C PRO A 195 -9.07 2.97 13.64
N PRO A 196 -8.44 2.60 14.77
CA PRO A 196 -7.00 2.62 14.93
C PRO A 196 -6.29 1.73 13.89
N VAL A 197 -5.12 2.15 13.44
CA VAL A 197 -4.28 1.34 12.54
C VAL A 197 -3.87 0.02 13.20
N SER A 198 -3.66 0.00 14.53
CA SER A 198 -3.29 -1.20 15.29
C SER A 198 -4.31 -2.35 15.15
N ASP A 199 -5.60 -2.02 15.14
CA ASP A 199 -6.67 -3.02 15.03
C ASP A 199 -6.67 -3.65 13.63
N PHE A 200 -6.48 -2.81 12.61
CA PHE A 200 -6.33 -3.25 11.23
C PHE A 200 -5.11 -4.17 11.06
N ILE A 201 -3.94 -3.77 11.59
CA ILE A 201 -2.71 -4.58 11.52
C ILE A 201 -2.92 -5.93 12.20
N SER A 202 -3.52 -5.95 13.39
CA SER A 202 -3.80 -7.20 14.10
C SER A 202 -4.69 -8.13 13.27
N ALA A 203 -5.73 -7.59 12.64
CA ALA A 203 -6.66 -8.36 11.84
C ALA A 203 -6.01 -8.93 10.56
N ILE A 204 -5.22 -8.12 9.82
CA ILE A 204 -4.57 -8.59 8.58
C ILE A 204 -3.47 -9.60 8.85
N PHE A 205 -2.73 -9.48 9.95
CA PHE A 205 -1.71 -10.47 10.30
C PHE A 205 -2.33 -11.81 10.69
N ALA A 206 -3.45 -11.83 11.41
CA ALA A 206 -4.19 -13.07 11.66
C ALA A 206 -4.64 -13.74 10.34
N GLN A 207 -5.12 -12.95 9.36
CA GLN A 207 -5.50 -13.46 8.05
C GLN A 207 -4.29 -13.96 7.23
N LEU A 208 -3.11 -13.32 7.37
CA LEU A 208 -1.87 -13.83 6.78
C LEU A 208 -1.45 -15.18 7.38
N GLU A 209 -1.61 -15.37 8.68
CA GLU A 209 -1.38 -16.65 9.36
C GLU A 209 -2.30 -17.76 8.84
N GLU A 210 -3.55 -17.41 8.50
CA GLU A 210 -4.51 -18.31 7.87
C GLU A 210 -4.20 -18.58 6.37
N GLY A 211 -3.21 -17.92 5.80
CA GLY A 211 -2.84 -18.05 4.38
C GLY A 211 -3.78 -17.33 3.41
N LYS A 212 -4.55 -16.35 3.87
CA LYS A 212 -5.39 -15.54 2.98
C LYS A 212 -4.56 -14.64 2.09
N VAL A 213 -5.03 -14.43 0.87
CA VAL A 213 -4.37 -13.58 -0.15
C VAL A 213 -5.12 -12.26 -0.40
N GLU A 214 -6.25 -12.08 0.24
CA GLU A 214 -7.05 -10.85 0.27
C GLU A 214 -7.34 -10.52 1.73
N LEU A 215 -6.71 -9.43 2.22
CA LEU A 215 -6.72 -9.05 3.62
C LEU A 215 -7.65 -7.86 3.82
N THR A 216 -8.72 -8.06 4.56
CA THR A 216 -9.81 -7.10 4.74
C THR A 216 -10.03 -6.78 6.21
N PHE A 217 -10.75 -5.69 6.49
CA PHE A 217 -11.12 -5.29 7.85
C PHE A 217 -12.39 -4.45 7.86
N GLY A 218 -13.38 -4.87 8.64
CA GLY A 218 -14.63 -4.13 8.84
C GLY A 218 -15.35 -3.83 7.52
N PHE A 219 -15.44 -2.55 7.13
CA PHE A 219 -16.13 -2.14 5.91
C PHE A 219 -15.66 -2.91 4.65
N THR A 220 -14.38 -3.21 4.56
CA THR A 220 -13.81 -3.85 3.36
C THR A 220 -14.15 -5.33 3.25
N GLU A 221 -14.49 -6.00 4.36
CA GLU A 221 -15.01 -7.38 4.35
C GLU A 221 -16.33 -7.48 3.57
N THR A 222 -17.14 -6.42 3.67
CA THR A 222 -18.43 -6.36 2.97
C THR A 222 -18.25 -5.97 1.51
N VAL A 223 -17.50 -4.90 1.23
CA VAL A 223 -17.46 -4.31 -0.13
C VAL A 223 -16.61 -5.12 -1.10
N SER A 224 -15.56 -5.82 -0.63
CA SER A 224 -14.72 -6.65 -1.51
C SER A 224 -15.45 -7.87 -2.08
N GLN A 225 -16.52 -8.31 -1.40
CA GLN A 225 -17.34 -9.46 -1.83
C GLN A 225 -18.71 -9.03 -2.38
N ALA A 226 -18.98 -7.71 -2.44
CA ALA A 226 -20.29 -7.19 -2.80
C ALA A 226 -20.59 -7.34 -4.28
N GLY A 227 -21.69 -7.98 -4.58
CA GLY A 227 -22.32 -7.93 -5.91
C GLY A 227 -22.98 -6.56 -6.18
N GLN A 228 -23.48 -6.37 -7.41
CA GLN A 228 -24.13 -5.12 -7.83
C GLN A 228 -25.32 -4.69 -6.95
N GLU A 229 -25.99 -5.65 -6.31
CA GLU A 229 -27.11 -5.36 -5.42
C GLU A 229 -26.70 -4.57 -4.17
N VAL A 230 -25.51 -4.83 -3.67
CA VAL A 230 -24.97 -4.15 -2.46
C VAL A 230 -24.23 -2.88 -2.83
N PHE A 231 -23.67 -2.78 -4.04
CA PHE A 231 -22.94 -1.60 -4.52
C PHE A 231 -23.79 -0.30 -4.45
N LYS A 232 -24.97 -0.30 -5.08
CA LYS A 232 -25.78 0.93 -5.20
C LYS A 232 -26.17 1.55 -3.86
N PRO A 233 -26.68 0.80 -2.87
CA PRO A 233 -26.98 1.36 -1.53
C PRO A 233 -25.74 1.92 -0.83
N ILE A 234 -24.61 1.23 -0.90
CA ILE A 234 -23.36 1.68 -0.26
C ILE A 234 -22.83 2.93 -0.95
N PHE A 235 -22.79 2.94 -2.30
CA PHE A 235 -22.37 4.11 -3.06
C PHE A 235 -23.23 5.34 -2.74
N SER A 236 -24.57 5.20 -2.74
CA SER A 236 -25.46 6.29 -2.37
C SER A 236 -25.19 6.81 -0.96
N ARG A 237 -25.10 5.92 0.03
CA ARG A 237 -24.84 6.31 1.43
C ARG A 237 -23.50 7.00 1.60
N LEU A 238 -22.45 6.50 0.96
CA LEU A 238 -21.09 7.06 1.04
C LEU A 238 -21.01 8.46 0.44
N ASN A 239 -21.84 8.76 -0.57
CA ASN A 239 -21.79 9.99 -1.36
C ASN A 239 -22.99 10.94 -1.10
N GLN A 240 -23.81 10.67 -0.08
CA GLN A 240 -24.84 11.58 0.41
C GLN A 240 -24.21 12.56 1.40
N GLY A 241 -24.02 13.83 0.99
CA GLY A 241 -23.51 14.91 1.84
C GLY A 241 -22.63 15.90 1.12
#